data_d54863a9dd705806c302b9e889861e9b
#
_entry.id   d54863a9dd705806c302b9e889861e9b
#
_cell.length_a   1.000
_cell.length_b   1.000
_cell.length_c   1.000
_cell.angle_alpha   90.00
_cell.angle_beta   90.00
_cell.angle_gamma   90.00
#
_symmetry.space_group_name_H-M   'P 1'
#
loop_
_entity.id
_entity.type
_entity.pdbx_description
1 polymer ?
#
loop_
_entity_poly.entity_id
_entity_poly.type
_entity_poly.pdbx_seq_one_letter_code
_entity_poly.pdbx_strand_id
1 'polypeptide(L)'
;LIMVGLYQLLYTRIPAHAVLAETVAGAEVLKRGSLKGLLNGVLRQFQRQQDALLASIKEGPQRYLHPGWLLKRLQIAWPTQWQQIVEANNVRPPMWLRVNQQHHSRDSWLALLAETQKTAFIDAEVPEALRLETPTSVTQLPGFDQGWVTVQDVSAQRCALLLEPKNGEYILDLCAAPGGKTTHILEIAPEARVLAVDIDAQRLVRVHENLQRLGMKAEVKQGDGRSPQDWCGDELFDRILLDAPCSATGVIRRHPDISGCAANAILPN
;
A
#
# COMPACT_ATOMS: atom_id res chain seq x y z
N LEU A 1 -7.20 15.05 19.40
CA LEU A 1 -6.87 16.48 19.46
C LEU A 1 -5.42 16.72 19.85
N ILE A 2 -4.89 16.14 20.95
CA ILE A 2 -3.47 16.33 21.37
C ILE A 2 -2.53 15.98 20.21
N MET A 3 -2.68 14.82 19.59
CA MET A 3 -1.84 14.40 18.47
C MET A 3 -1.89 15.36 17.29
N VAL A 4 -3.09 15.89 16.98
CA VAL A 4 -3.26 16.88 15.91
C VAL A 4 -2.52 18.18 16.26
N GLY A 5 -2.69 18.68 17.49
CA GLY A 5 -1.98 19.87 17.95
C GLY A 5 -0.45 19.71 17.94
N LEU A 6 0.06 18.56 18.43
CA LEU A 6 1.49 18.24 18.37
C LEU A 6 2.02 18.18 16.95
N TYR A 7 1.28 17.53 16.03
CA TYR A 7 1.63 17.48 14.62
C TYR A 7 1.72 18.87 14.01
N GLN A 8 0.72 19.72 14.27
CA GLN A 8 0.72 21.09 13.75
C GLN A 8 1.89 21.92 14.29
N LEU A 9 2.22 21.78 15.58
CA LEU A 9 3.37 22.46 16.19
C LEU A 9 4.71 22.03 15.58
N LEU A 10 4.84 20.76 15.20
CA LEU A 10 6.09 20.19 14.71
C LEU A 10 6.29 20.32 13.19
N TYR A 11 5.21 20.17 12.42
CA TYR A 11 5.32 19.91 11.00
C TYR A 11 4.57 20.91 10.11
N THR A 12 3.95 21.94 10.68
CA THR A 12 3.28 22.99 9.89
C THR A 12 3.88 24.36 10.16
N ARG A 13 3.54 25.33 9.31
CA ARG A 13 3.94 26.73 9.46
C ARG A 13 2.87 27.56 10.21
N ILE A 14 1.88 26.91 10.80
CA ILE A 14 0.83 27.61 11.58
C ILE A 14 1.47 28.17 12.86
N PRO A 15 1.24 29.44 13.18
CA PRO A 15 1.75 30.02 14.41
C PRO A 15 1.29 29.24 15.64
N ALA A 16 2.19 29.01 16.58
CA ALA A 16 1.94 28.13 17.72
C ALA A 16 0.74 28.59 18.59
N HIS A 17 0.53 29.89 18.73
CA HIS A 17 -0.64 30.41 19.46
C HIS A 17 -1.96 30.06 18.77
N ALA A 18 -1.99 30.06 17.44
CA ALA A 18 -3.17 29.66 16.67
C ALA A 18 -3.42 28.16 16.80
N VAL A 19 -2.37 27.33 16.70
CA VAL A 19 -2.47 25.88 16.93
C VAL A 19 -3.09 25.58 18.30
N LEU A 20 -2.60 26.24 19.36
CA LEU A 20 -3.15 26.04 20.69
C LEU A 20 -4.62 26.46 20.79
N ALA A 21 -4.95 27.64 20.30
CA ALA A 21 -6.30 28.18 20.36
C ALA A 21 -7.32 27.28 19.65
N GLU A 22 -7.03 26.93 18.39
CA GLU A 22 -7.91 26.10 17.55
C GLU A 22 -8.02 24.66 18.06
N THR A 23 -6.91 24.06 18.51
CA THR A 23 -6.93 22.69 19.06
C THR A 23 -7.77 22.64 20.34
N VAL A 24 -7.65 23.65 21.22
CA VAL A 24 -8.44 23.73 22.45
C VAL A 24 -9.92 24.03 22.15
N ALA A 25 -10.21 24.90 21.19
CA ALA A 25 -11.59 25.18 20.73
C ALA A 25 -12.24 23.91 20.15
N GLY A 26 -11.51 23.08 19.44
CA GLY A 26 -11.97 21.80 18.90
C GLY A 26 -12.55 20.85 19.96
N ALA A 27 -12.18 20.99 21.24
CA ALA A 27 -12.79 20.22 22.32
C ALA A 27 -14.28 20.51 22.52
N GLU A 28 -14.72 21.75 22.28
CA GLU A 28 -16.14 22.10 22.32
C GLU A 28 -16.92 21.51 21.18
N VAL A 29 -16.36 21.60 19.96
CA VAL A 29 -16.96 21.02 18.76
C VAL A 29 -17.19 19.51 18.96
N LEU A 30 -16.26 18.83 19.61
CA LEU A 30 -16.37 17.40 19.96
C LEU A 30 -17.20 17.14 21.23
N LYS A 31 -17.89 18.14 21.78
CA LYS A 31 -18.66 18.04 23.03
C LYS A 31 -17.83 17.51 24.23
N ARG A 32 -16.54 17.89 24.27
CA ARG A 32 -15.57 17.51 25.32
C ARG A 32 -14.94 18.74 25.97
N GLY A 33 -15.72 19.79 26.24
CA GLY A 33 -15.25 21.07 26.80
C GLY A 33 -14.48 20.94 28.11
N SER A 34 -14.79 19.94 28.95
CA SER A 34 -14.07 19.66 30.19
C SER A 34 -12.58 19.31 29.99
N LEU A 35 -12.17 18.91 28.78
CA LEU A 35 -10.79 18.59 28.46
C LEU A 35 -9.94 19.78 28.00
N LYS A 36 -10.52 20.99 27.84
CA LYS A 36 -9.78 22.19 27.41
C LYS A 36 -8.54 22.50 28.24
N GLY A 37 -8.68 22.42 29.58
CA GLY A 37 -7.57 22.64 30.49
C GLY A 37 -6.41 21.67 30.29
N LEU A 38 -6.73 20.38 30.12
CA LEU A 38 -5.76 19.32 29.82
C LEU A 38 -5.05 19.58 28.49
N LEU A 39 -5.81 19.83 27.42
CA LEU A 39 -5.26 20.11 26.09
C LEU A 39 -4.29 21.30 26.11
N ASN A 40 -4.73 22.41 26.69
CA ASN A 40 -3.90 23.61 26.80
C ASN A 40 -2.64 23.35 27.64
N GLY A 41 -2.77 22.64 28.76
CA GLY A 41 -1.63 22.29 29.65
C GLY A 41 -0.60 21.43 28.91
N VAL A 42 -1.03 20.36 28.26
CA VAL A 42 -0.13 19.44 27.52
C VAL A 42 0.57 20.16 26.36
N LEU A 43 -0.15 20.91 25.53
CA LEU A 43 0.45 21.59 24.38
C LEU A 43 1.42 22.70 24.80
N ARG A 44 1.10 23.48 25.86
CA ARG A 44 2.02 24.49 26.40
C ARG A 44 3.26 23.87 27.05
N GLN A 45 3.11 22.74 27.72
CA GLN A 45 4.24 22.02 28.29
C GLN A 45 5.15 21.47 27.20
N PHE A 46 4.56 20.89 26.16
CA PHE A 46 5.31 20.46 25.00
C PHE A 46 6.12 21.60 24.39
N GLN A 47 5.52 22.77 24.15
CA GLN A 47 6.26 23.92 23.61
C GLN A 47 7.47 24.32 24.47
N ARG A 48 7.31 24.31 25.80
CA ARG A 48 8.39 24.67 26.71
C ARG A 48 9.55 23.69 26.77
N GLN A 49 9.25 22.40 26.51
CA GLN A 49 10.19 21.30 26.63
C GLN A 49 10.49 20.60 25.32
N GLN A 50 10.10 21.20 24.19
CA GLN A 50 10.14 20.58 22.87
C GLN A 50 11.49 19.95 22.55
N ASP A 51 12.58 20.70 22.70
CA ASP A 51 13.92 20.22 22.35
C ASP A 51 14.36 19.04 23.22
N ALA A 52 14.12 19.12 24.54
CA ALA A 52 14.46 18.05 25.45
C ALA A 52 13.64 16.78 25.19
N LEU A 53 12.35 16.93 24.92
CA LEU A 53 11.46 15.79 24.58
C LEU A 53 11.87 15.15 23.25
N LEU A 54 12.17 15.95 22.24
CA LEU A 54 12.61 15.44 20.95
C LEU A 54 13.97 14.76 21.04
N ALA A 55 14.90 15.28 21.85
CA ALA A 55 16.18 14.63 22.10
C ALA A 55 15.99 13.26 22.77
N SER A 56 15.15 13.17 23.81
CA SER A 56 14.87 11.91 24.50
C SER A 56 14.24 10.85 23.60
N ILE A 57 13.40 11.26 22.64
CA ILE A 57 12.82 10.35 21.63
C ILE A 57 13.90 9.82 20.68
N LYS A 58 14.85 10.67 20.26
CA LYS A 58 15.93 10.27 19.34
C LYS A 58 16.87 9.24 19.96
N GLU A 59 17.07 9.27 21.25
CA GLU A 59 17.95 8.35 21.97
C GLU A 59 17.26 7.04 22.39
N GLY A 60 15.93 7.04 22.50
CA GLY A 60 15.13 5.92 22.95
C GLY A 60 14.61 5.00 21.82
N PRO A 61 14.02 3.85 22.19
CA PRO A 61 13.38 2.94 21.24
C PRO A 61 12.20 3.58 20.50
N GLN A 62 11.62 4.64 21.06
CA GLN A 62 10.51 5.41 20.46
C GLN A 62 10.89 6.07 19.14
N ARG A 63 12.20 6.29 18.89
CA ARG A 63 12.69 6.83 17.60
C ARG A 63 12.26 6.03 16.38
N TYR A 64 12.02 4.73 16.58
CA TYR A 64 11.62 3.85 15.48
C TYR A 64 10.14 3.96 15.11
N LEU A 65 9.30 4.63 15.94
CA LEU A 65 7.86 4.81 15.71
C LEU A 65 7.11 3.48 15.49
N HIS A 66 7.62 2.40 16.07
CA HIS A 66 7.02 1.07 16.00
C HIS A 66 6.72 0.55 17.40
N PRO A 67 5.64 -0.22 17.58
CA PRO A 67 5.34 -0.83 18.87
C PRO A 67 6.39 -1.89 19.25
N GLY A 68 6.64 -2.01 20.56
CA GLY A 68 7.70 -2.88 21.07
C GLY A 68 7.59 -4.35 20.65
N TRP A 69 6.36 -4.87 20.54
CA TRP A 69 6.14 -6.25 20.08
C TRP A 69 6.65 -6.48 18.64
N LEU A 70 6.43 -5.49 17.74
CA LEU A 70 6.88 -5.58 16.35
C LEU A 70 8.39 -5.46 16.25
N LEU A 71 8.99 -4.51 17.00
CA LEU A 71 10.44 -4.38 17.08
C LEU A 71 11.09 -5.68 17.53
N LYS A 72 10.57 -6.31 18.60
CA LYS A 72 11.08 -7.58 19.12
C LYS A 72 11.00 -8.71 18.06
N ARG A 73 9.90 -8.82 17.32
CA ARG A 73 9.76 -9.83 16.26
C ARG A 73 10.71 -9.57 15.10
N LEU A 74 10.87 -8.32 14.69
CA LEU A 74 11.81 -7.95 13.63
C LEU A 74 13.27 -8.24 14.05
N GLN A 75 13.63 -7.96 15.29
CA GLN A 75 14.97 -8.27 15.83
C GLN A 75 15.27 -9.78 15.82
N ILE A 76 14.27 -10.60 16.13
CA ILE A 76 14.41 -12.06 16.10
C ILE A 76 14.51 -12.57 14.66
N ALA A 77 13.62 -12.12 13.76
CA ALA A 77 13.57 -12.60 12.39
C ALA A 77 14.68 -12.04 11.50
N TRP A 78 15.13 -10.80 11.77
CA TRP A 78 16.10 -10.07 10.97
C TRP A 78 17.15 -9.38 11.85
N PRO A 79 18.02 -10.12 12.55
CA PRO A 79 18.91 -9.57 13.59
C PRO A 79 19.81 -8.44 13.10
N THR A 80 20.24 -8.49 11.84
CA THR A 80 21.16 -7.50 11.24
C THR A 80 20.47 -6.41 10.44
N GLN A 81 19.21 -6.62 9.99
CA GLN A 81 18.51 -5.71 9.09
C GLN A 81 17.29 -5.01 9.72
N TRP A 82 16.87 -5.38 10.93
CA TRP A 82 15.66 -4.86 11.55
C TRP A 82 15.59 -3.34 11.61
N GLN A 83 16.73 -2.67 11.84
CA GLN A 83 16.79 -1.20 11.86
C GLN A 83 16.49 -0.60 10.49
N GLN A 84 17.08 -1.15 9.43
CA GLN A 84 16.81 -0.73 8.05
C GLN A 84 15.35 -0.94 7.66
N ILE A 85 14.73 -2.05 8.11
CA ILE A 85 13.32 -2.36 7.87
C ILE A 85 12.42 -1.30 8.51
N VAL A 86 12.63 -0.97 9.78
CA VAL A 86 11.79 0.03 10.47
C VAL A 86 12.04 1.45 9.96
N GLU A 87 13.26 1.79 9.59
CA GLU A 87 13.57 3.06 8.93
C GLU A 87 12.87 3.16 7.57
N ALA A 88 12.91 2.09 6.77
CA ALA A 88 12.20 2.03 5.50
C ALA A 88 10.67 2.16 5.66
N ASN A 89 10.08 1.61 6.73
CA ASN A 89 8.67 1.75 7.02
C ASN A 89 8.24 3.21 7.30
N ASN A 90 9.15 4.04 7.81
CA ASN A 90 8.88 5.43 8.19
C ASN A 90 9.11 6.43 7.05
N VAL A 91 9.58 5.98 5.88
CA VAL A 91 9.79 6.86 4.71
C VAL A 91 8.57 6.82 3.80
N ARG A 92 8.35 7.89 3.04
CA ARG A 92 7.29 7.91 2.03
C ARG A 92 7.39 6.70 1.10
N PRO A 93 6.29 5.95 0.87
CA PRO A 93 6.33 4.79 -0.02
C PRO A 93 6.66 5.21 -1.45
N PRO A 94 7.50 4.44 -2.16
CA PRO A 94 7.74 4.67 -3.56
C PRO A 94 6.47 4.39 -4.38
N MET A 95 6.31 5.10 -5.49
CA MET A 95 5.26 4.80 -6.47
C MET A 95 5.87 3.95 -7.58
N TRP A 96 5.51 2.67 -7.56
CA TRP A 96 5.88 1.72 -8.59
C TRP A 96 4.79 1.62 -9.63
N LEU A 97 5.21 1.51 -10.87
CA LEU A 97 4.38 1.37 -12.05
C LEU A 97 4.75 0.08 -12.78
N ARG A 98 3.76 -0.53 -13.40
CA ARG A 98 3.91 -1.63 -14.35
C ARG A 98 3.46 -1.15 -15.72
N VAL A 99 4.35 -1.19 -16.69
CA VAL A 99 4.04 -0.85 -18.09
C VAL A 99 3.38 -2.06 -18.75
N ASN A 100 2.21 -1.86 -19.35
CA ASN A 100 1.53 -2.90 -20.10
C ASN A 100 2.24 -3.10 -21.45
N GLN A 101 3.00 -4.17 -21.55
CA GLN A 101 3.82 -4.46 -22.72
C GLN A 101 3.03 -4.81 -23.98
N GLN A 102 1.71 -5.02 -23.89
CA GLN A 102 0.83 -5.15 -25.05
C GLN A 102 0.65 -3.81 -25.79
N HIS A 103 0.88 -2.68 -25.13
CA HIS A 103 0.75 -1.34 -25.69
C HIS A 103 2.10 -0.69 -25.94
N HIS A 104 3.00 -0.76 -24.96
CA HIS A 104 4.29 -0.07 -24.98
C HIS A 104 5.40 -0.94 -24.39
N SER A 105 6.59 -0.88 -24.99
CA SER A 105 7.78 -1.31 -24.26
C SER A 105 8.05 -0.34 -23.11
N ARG A 106 8.75 -0.81 -22.08
CA ARG A 106 9.18 0.04 -20.96
C ARG A 106 9.90 1.32 -21.42
N ASP A 107 10.79 1.18 -22.38
CA ASP A 107 11.59 2.30 -22.87
C ASP A 107 10.76 3.31 -23.69
N SER A 108 9.82 2.83 -24.51
CA SER A 108 8.90 3.72 -25.24
C SER A 108 7.97 4.47 -24.29
N TRP A 109 7.49 3.85 -23.24
CA TRP A 109 6.66 4.53 -22.23
C TRP A 109 7.46 5.52 -21.39
N LEU A 110 8.74 5.21 -21.08
CA LEU A 110 9.66 6.15 -20.42
C LEU A 110 9.87 7.43 -21.25
N ALA A 111 9.97 7.31 -22.57
CA ALA A 111 10.07 8.47 -23.45
C ALA A 111 8.82 9.37 -23.35
N LEU A 112 7.62 8.77 -23.36
CA LEU A 112 6.37 9.51 -23.15
C LEU A 112 6.31 10.18 -21.77
N LEU A 113 6.79 9.50 -20.73
CA LEU A 113 6.84 10.05 -19.39
C LEU A 113 7.77 11.28 -19.33
N ALA A 114 8.93 11.22 -19.99
CA ALA A 114 9.90 12.30 -20.05
C ALA A 114 9.33 13.58 -20.68
N GLU A 115 8.45 13.46 -21.68
CA GLU A 115 7.73 14.61 -22.28
C GLU A 115 6.89 15.36 -21.23
N THR A 116 6.45 14.68 -20.16
CA THR A 116 5.72 15.29 -19.04
C THR A 116 6.64 15.83 -17.94
N GLN A 117 7.95 15.92 -18.19
CA GLN A 117 8.97 16.36 -17.23
C GLN A 117 9.02 15.53 -15.95
N LYS A 118 8.72 14.24 -16.05
CA LYS A 118 8.80 13.29 -14.93
C LYS A 118 9.89 12.27 -15.19
N THR A 119 10.55 11.86 -14.12
CA THR A 119 11.64 10.88 -14.13
C THR A 119 11.21 9.60 -13.42
N ALA A 120 11.63 8.46 -13.97
CA ALA A 120 11.46 7.16 -13.33
C ALA A 120 12.76 6.34 -13.45
N PHE A 121 12.93 5.42 -12.51
CA PHE A 121 14.02 4.45 -12.47
C PHE A 121 13.52 3.07 -12.86
N ILE A 122 14.29 2.36 -13.66
CA ILE A 122 13.99 0.98 -14.06
C ILE A 122 14.31 0.01 -12.92
N ASP A 123 13.53 -1.06 -12.81
CA ASP A 123 13.92 -2.20 -11.97
C ASP A 123 14.80 -3.15 -12.80
N ALA A 124 15.81 -3.76 -12.16
CA ALA A 124 16.75 -4.63 -12.83
C ALA A 124 16.21 -6.05 -13.05
N GLU A 125 15.25 -6.49 -12.23
CA GLU A 125 14.76 -7.86 -12.19
C GLU A 125 13.35 -8.00 -12.79
N VAL A 126 12.55 -6.93 -12.79
CA VAL A 126 11.18 -6.91 -13.30
C VAL A 126 11.14 -6.04 -14.57
N PRO A 127 11.02 -6.65 -15.76
CA PRO A 127 11.21 -5.97 -17.04
C PRO A 127 10.24 -4.81 -17.29
N GLU A 128 9.02 -4.89 -16.80
CA GLU A 128 7.95 -3.89 -16.96
C GLU A 128 7.88 -2.87 -15.83
N ALA A 129 8.67 -3.06 -14.76
CA ALA A 129 8.60 -2.23 -13.57
C ALA A 129 9.39 -0.91 -13.70
N LEU A 130 8.75 0.15 -13.23
CA LEU A 130 9.31 1.49 -13.12
C LEU A 130 9.00 2.08 -11.75
N ARG A 131 9.96 2.76 -11.15
CA ARG A 131 9.77 3.53 -9.90
C ARG A 131 9.84 5.03 -10.21
N LEU A 132 8.75 5.73 -10.01
CA LEU A 132 8.78 7.19 -10.15
C LEU A 132 9.75 7.82 -9.14
N GLU A 133 10.51 8.81 -9.57
CA GLU A 133 11.35 9.62 -8.69
C GLU A 133 10.47 10.38 -7.68
N THR A 134 9.41 11.00 -8.16
CA THR A 134 8.41 11.68 -7.34
C THR A 134 7.01 11.11 -7.63
N PRO A 135 6.30 10.58 -6.60
CA PRO A 135 4.92 10.15 -6.76
C PRO A 135 4.00 11.26 -7.27
N THR A 136 3.12 10.92 -8.21
CA THR A 136 2.20 11.87 -8.85
C THR A 136 0.77 11.30 -8.89
N SER A 137 -0.21 12.14 -9.28
CA SER A 137 -1.56 11.63 -9.57
C SER A 137 -1.53 10.73 -10.81
N VAL A 138 -2.32 9.66 -10.79
CA VAL A 138 -2.46 8.75 -11.95
C VAL A 138 -2.99 9.46 -13.19
N THR A 139 -3.78 10.51 -13.00
CA THR A 139 -4.29 11.37 -14.09
C THR A 139 -3.20 12.13 -14.85
N GLN A 140 -1.99 12.19 -14.30
CA GLN A 140 -0.83 12.82 -14.92
C GLN A 140 0.13 11.81 -15.57
N LEU A 141 -0.23 10.52 -15.55
CA LEU A 141 0.57 9.46 -16.18
C LEU A 141 0.10 9.25 -17.63
N PRO A 142 1.03 9.25 -18.61
CA PRO A 142 0.67 8.99 -20.00
C PRO A 142 -0.08 7.66 -20.15
N GLY A 143 -1.27 7.71 -20.75
CA GLY A 143 -2.04 6.53 -21.09
C GLY A 143 -2.59 5.73 -19.91
N PHE A 144 -2.72 6.31 -18.71
CA PHE A 144 -3.27 5.56 -17.55
C PHE A 144 -4.70 5.10 -17.82
N ASP A 145 -5.57 5.97 -18.32
CA ASP A 145 -6.97 5.63 -18.63
C ASP A 145 -7.10 4.68 -19.83
N GLN A 146 -6.09 4.66 -20.71
CA GLN A 146 -6.00 3.73 -21.85
C GLN A 146 -5.39 2.37 -21.46
N GLY A 147 -5.05 2.16 -20.20
CA GLY A 147 -4.50 0.90 -19.73
C GLY A 147 -3.03 0.65 -20.11
N TRP A 148 -2.26 1.70 -20.48
CA TRP A 148 -0.84 1.56 -20.82
C TRP A 148 0.05 1.34 -19.60
N VAL A 149 -0.42 1.74 -18.43
CA VAL A 149 0.32 1.63 -17.18
C VAL A 149 -0.62 1.36 -16.00
N THR A 150 -0.12 0.64 -15.02
CA THR A 150 -0.83 0.32 -13.78
C THR A 150 0.06 0.65 -12.57
N VAL A 151 -0.55 1.18 -11.50
CA VAL A 151 0.16 1.35 -10.22
C VAL A 151 0.16 0.03 -9.49
N GLN A 152 1.34 -0.56 -9.31
CA GLN A 152 1.49 -1.81 -8.59
C GLN A 152 2.89 -1.89 -7.96
N ASP A 153 2.98 -2.32 -6.71
CA ASP A 153 4.26 -2.55 -6.04
C ASP A 153 5.10 -3.59 -6.78
N VAL A 154 6.40 -3.38 -6.87
CA VAL A 154 7.30 -4.28 -7.62
C VAL A 154 7.29 -5.70 -7.07
N SER A 155 7.16 -5.88 -5.76
CA SER A 155 7.05 -7.23 -5.15
C SER A 155 5.77 -7.95 -5.62
N ALA A 156 4.66 -7.22 -5.79
CA ALA A 156 3.42 -7.77 -6.31
C ALA A 156 3.52 -8.10 -7.81
N GLN A 157 4.34 -7.36 -8.58
CA GLN A 157 4.59 -7.66 -9.99
C GLN A 157 5.34 -9.00 -10.16
N ARG A 158 6.25 -9.33 -9.26
CA ARG A 158 6.97 -10.62 -9.29
C ARG A 158 6.07 -11.84 -9.22
N CYS A 159 4.87 -11.73 -8.63
CA CYS A 159 3.95 -12.87 -8.51
C CYS A 159 3.55 -13.44 -9.87
N ALA A 160 3.25 -12.59 -10.86
CA ALA A 160 2.89 -13.07 -12.20
C ALA A 160 4.09 -13.64 -12.95
N LEU A 161 5.29 -13.07 -12.76
CA LEU A 161 6.52 -13.63 -13.33
C LEU A 161 6.83 -15.01 -12.78
N LEU A 162 6.68 -15.21 -11.46
CA LEU A 162 6.88 -16.50 -10.80
C LEU A 162 5.80 -17.52 -11.19
N LEU A 163 4.59 -17.07 -11.51
CA LEU A 163 3.52 -17.92 -11.97
C LEU A 163 3.78 -18.44 -13.40
N GLU A 164 4.52 -17.68 -14.23
CA GLU A 164 4.83 -18.02 -15.63
C GLU A 164 3.59 -18.38 -16.45
N PRO A 165 2.54 -17.52 -16.51
CA PRO A 165 1.31 -17.85 -17.19
C PRO A 165 1.54 -17.99 -18.69
N LYS A 166 0.80 -18.92 -19.35
CA LYS A 166 0.89 -19.17 -20.79
C LYS A 166 -0.47 -19.04 -21.46
N ASN A 167 -0.46 -18.65 -22.73
CA ASN A 167 -1.67 -18.64 -23.55
C ASN A 167 -2.32 -20.02 -23.60
N GLY A 168 -3.65 -20.03 -23.52
CA GLY A 168 -4.45 -21.26 -23.55
C GLY A 168 -4.57 -21.96 -22.18
N GLU A 169 -3.82 -21.57 -21.14
CA GLU A 169 -3.96 -22.12 -19.80
C GLU A 169 -5.21 -21.59 -19.09
N TYR A 170 -5.78 -22.42 -18.21
CA TYR A 170 -6.82 -22.02 -17.26
C TYR A 170 -6.20 -21.71 -15.89
N ILE A 171 -6.30 -20.45 -15.47
CA ILE A 171 -5.56 -19.94 -14.32
C ILE A 171 -6.52 -19.39 -13.27
N LEU A 172 -6.35 -19.82 -12.02
CA LEU A 172 -7.07 -19.27 -10.86
C LEU A 172 -6.24 -18.16 -10.21
N ASP A 173 -6.86 -16.98 -10.03
CA ASP A 173 -6.38 -15.92 -9.14
C ASP A 173 -7.31 -15.87 -7.91
N LEU A 174 -6.85 -16.42 -6.78
CA LEU A 174 -7.61 -16.53 -5.55
C LEU A 174 -7.21 -15.43 -4.57
N CYS A 175 -8.20 -14.77 -3.98
CA CYS A 175 -8.09 -13.49 -3.26
C CYS A 175 -7.69 -12.35 -4.22
N ALA A 176 -8.33 -12.31 -5.38
CA ALA A 176 -7.92 -11.53 -6.54
C ALA A 176 -8.02 -10.00 -6.37
N ALA A 177 -8.94 -9.53 -5.51
CA ALA A 177 -9.19 -8.10 -5.41
C ALA A 177 -7.98 -7.31 -4.86
N PRO A 178 -7.66 -6.17 -5.49
CA PRO A 178 -8.41 -5.38 -6.47
C PRO A 178 -8.17 -5.72 -7.96
N GLY A 179 -7.56 -6.85 -8.31
CA GLY A 179 -7.37 -7.31 -9.68
C GLY A 179 -6.02 -6.96 -10.33
N GLY A 180 -5.08 -6.41 -9.56
CA GLY A 180 -3.77 -6.04 -10.08
C GLY A 180 -2.93 -7.24 -10.56
N LYS A 181 -3.07 -8.40 -9.91
CA LYS A 181 -2.41 -9.64 -10.32
C LYS A 181 -3.17 -10.33 -11.44
N THR A 182 -4.51 -10.35 -11.40
CA THR A 182 -5.39 -10.81 -12.48
C THR A 182 -5.03 -10.15 -13.81
N THR A 183 -4.95 -8.82 -13.81
CA THR A 183 -4.62 -8.06 -15.05
C THR A 183 -3.19 -8.28 -15.47
N HIS A 184 -2.24 -8.48 -14.56
CA HIS A 184 -0.86 -8.79 -14.90
C HIS A 184 -0.71 -10.16 -15.56
N ILE A 185 -1.44 -11.18 -15.08
CA ILE A 185 -1.52 -12.49 -15.76
C ILE A 185 -1.97 -12.32 -17.21
N LEU A 186 -3.03 -11.53 -17.44
CA LEU A 186 -3.57 -11.29 -18.78
C LEU A 186 -2.66 -10.38 -19.65
N GLU A 187 -1.83 -9.52 -19.05
CA GLU A 187 -0.81 -8.78 -19.81
C GLU A 187 0.26 -9.71 -20.36
N ILE A 188 0.67 -10.73 -19.58
CA ILE A 188 1.69 -11.72 -19.99
C ILE A 188 1.10 -12.77 -20.91
N ALA A 189 -0.10 -13.26 -20.62
CA ALA A 189 -0.80 -14.33 -21.37
C ALA A 189 -2.20 -13.88 -21.76
N PRO A 190 -2.35 -13.08 -22.84
CA PRO A 190 -3.64 -12.49 -23.22
C PRO A 190 -4.71 -13.50 -23.65
N GLU A 191 -4.31 -14.70 -24.04
CA GLU A 191 -5.22 -15.80 -24.44
C GLU A 191 -5.45 -16.82 -23.30
N ALA A 192 -4.93 -16.56 -22.09
CA ALA A 192 -5.23 -17.37 -20.93
C ALA A 192 -6.68 -17.15 -20.48
N ARG A 193 -7.34 -18.23 -20.05
CA ARG A 193 -8.62 -18.16 -19.37
C ARG A 193 -8.35 -17.93 -17.87
N VAL A 194 -8.78 -16.80 -17.32
CA VAL A 194 -8.54 -16.47 -15.92
C VAL A 194 -9.84 -16.43 -15.14
N LEU A 195 -9.90 -17.16 -14.01
CA LEU A 195 -10.94 -17.07 -13.01
C LEU A 195 -10.40 -16.28 -11.81
N ALA A 196 -10.93 -15.09 -11.56
CA ALA A 196 -10.61 -14.25 -10.42
C ALA A 196 -11.66 -14.43 -9.32
N VAL A 197 -11.25 -14.86 -8.14
CA VAL A 197 -12.15 -15.16 -7.02
C VAL A 197 -11.75 -14.33 -5.80
N ASP A 198 -12.72 -13.68 -5.16
CA ASP A 198 -12.55 -13.02 -3.86
C ASP A 198 -13.81 -13.23 -3.00
N ILE A 199 -13.64 -13.30 -1.70
CA ILE A 199 -14.75 -13.46 -0.77
C ILE A 199 -15.62 -12.20 -0.66
N ASP A 200 -15.05 -11.02 -0.92
CA ASP A 200 -15.71 -9.74 -0.75
C ASP A 200 -16.24 -9.20 -2.10
N ALA A 201 -17.56 -9.26 -2.26
CA ALA A 201 -18.24 -8.75 -3.45
C ALA A 201 -17.98 -7.25 -3.72
N GLN A 202 -17.82 -6.43 -2.67
CA GLN A 202 -17.55 -5.00 -2.85
C GLN A 202 -16.14 -4.77 -3.40
N ARG A 203 -15.18 -5.59 -2.99
CA ARG A 203 -13.82 -5.53 -3.53
C ARG A 203 -13.74 -6.01 -4.97
N LEU A 204 -14.61 -6.94 -5.39
CA LEU A 204 -14.69 -7.42 -6.77
C LEU A 204 -15.10 -6.33 -7.76
N VAL A 205 -15.80 -5.28 -7.33
CA VAL A 205 -16.08 -4.11 -8.17
C VAL A 205 -14.79 -3.51 -8.73
N ARG A 206 -13.73 -3.46 -7.91
CA ARG A 206 -12.42 -2.97 -8.34
C ARG A 206 -11.75 -3.87 -9.38
N VAL A 207 -11.98 -5.17 -9.31
CA VAL A 207 -11.50 -6.12 -10.34
C VAL A 207 -12.14 -5.81 -11.68
N HIS A 208 -13.47 -5.61 -11.70
CA HIS A 208 -14.19 -5.24 -12.91
C HIS A 208 -13.75 -3.89 -13.48
N GLU A 209 -13.58 -2.87 -12.63
CA GLU A 209 -13.08 -1.54 -13.04
C GLU A 209 -11.69 -1.65 -13.71
N ASN A 210 -10.78 -2.43 -13.13
CA ASN A 210 -9.44 -2.62 -13.67
C ASN A 210 -9.47 -3.41 -15.00
N LEU A 211 -10.25 -4.48 -15.08
CA LEU A 211 -10.43 -5.22 -16.33
C LEU A 211 -10.99 -4.32 -17.43
N GLN A 212 -12.00 -3.52 -17.13
CA GLN A 212 -12.60 -2.58 -18.08
C GLN A 212 -11.59 -1.52 -18.53
N ARG A 213 -10.85 -0.89 -17.60
CA ARG A 213 -9.85 0.12 -17.93
C ARG A 213 -8.74 -0.39 -18.83
N LEU A 214 -8.31 -1.65 -18.62
CA LEU A 214 -7.27 -2.29 -19.42
C LEU A 214 -7.79 -3.01 -20.67
N GLY A 215 -9.11 -3.00 -20.91
CA GLY A 215 -9.71 -3.68 -22.06
C GLY A 215 -9.60 -5.21 -22.01
N MET A 216 -9.47 -5.79 -20.81
CA MET A 216 -9.24 -7.21 -20.57
C MET A 216 -10.51 -7.93 -20.12
N LYS A 217 -10.52 -9.26 -20.28
CA LYS A 217 -11.63 -10.11 -19.87
C LYS A 217 -11.13 -11.24 -18.98
N ALA A 218 -11.80 -11.43 -17.85
CA ALA A 218 -11.64 -12.56 -16.96
C ALA A 218 -13.02 -12.96 -16.43
N GLU A 219 -13.16 -14.21 -16.02
CA GLU A 219 -14.29 -14.64 -15.23
C GLU A 219 -14.09 -14.16 -13.79
N VAL A 220 -15.09 -13.49 -13.20
CA VAL A 220 -14.99 -12.94 -11.83
C VAL A 220 -16.12 -13.53 -10.99
N LYS A 221 -15.77 -14.20 -9.92
CA LYS A 221 -16.72 -14.84 -9.00
C LYS A 221 -16.49 -14.42 -7.56
N GLN A 222 -17.60 -14.26 -6.82
CA GLN A 222 -17.52 -14.24 -5.36
C GLN A 222 -17.41 -15.67 -4.84
N GLY A 223 -16.43 -15.93 -3.97
CA GLY A 223 -16.26 -17.25 -3.38
C GLY A 223 -15.29 -17.26 -2.20
N ASP A 224 -15.54 -18.18 -1.27
CA ASP A 224 -14.62 -18.45 -0.17
C ASP A 224 -13.58 -19.50 -0.61
N GLY A 225 -12.30 -19.16 -0.60
CA GLY A 225 -11.22 -20.07 -0.97
C GLY A 225 -11.13 -21.34 -0.11
N ARG A 226 -11.77 -21.33 1.08
CA ARG A 226 -11.86 -22.49 1.97
C ARG A 226 -12.98 -23.47 1.56
N SER A 227 -13.89 -23.06 0.68
CA SER A 227 -15.04 -23.83 0.20
C SER A 227 -15.08 -23.83 -1.34
N PRO A 228 -14.04 -24.37 -2.03
CA PRO A 228 -13.95 -24.30 -3.47
C PRO A 228 -15.12 -24.99 -4.20
N GLN A 229 -15.75 -25.99 -3.59
CA GLN A 229 -16.92 -26.68 -4.12
C GLN A 229 -18.12 -25.78 -4.41
N ASP A 230 -18.19 -24.60 -3.76
CA ASP A 230 -19.33 -23.70 -3.92
C ASP A 230 -19.23 -22.81 -5.19
N TRP A 231 -18.03 -22.67 -5.75
CA TRP A 231 -17.77 -21.75 -6.87
C TRP A 231 -16.87 -22.36 -7.96
N CYS A 232 -16.08 -23.37 -7.62
CA CYS A 232 -15.20 -24.08 -8.54
C CYS A 232 -16.01 -25.26 -9.13
N GLY A 233 -16.16 -25.30 -10.45
CA GLY A 233 -16.72 -26.48 -11.11
C GLY A 233 -15.74 -27.66 -11.09
N ASP A 234 -15.99 -28.65 -11.95
CA ASP A 234 -15.14 -29.85 -12.09
C ASP A 234 -13.87 -29.60 -12.92
N GLU A 235 -13.71 -28.41 -13.49
CA GLU A 235 -12.54 -28.05 -14.29
C GLU A 235 -11.30 -27.87 -13.43
N LEU A 236 -10.18 -28.43 -13.88
CA LEU A 236 -8.88 -28.27 -13.21
C LEU A 236 -8.15 -27.04 -13.75
N PHE A 237 -7.43 -26.37 -12.88
CA PHE A 237 -6.57 -25.24 -13.24
C PHE A 237 -5.16 -25.72 -13.57
N ASP A 238 -4.58 -25.14 -14.63
CA ASP A 238 -3.19 -25.35 -14.96
C ASP A 238 -2.26 -24.63 -13.94
N ARG A 239 -2.70 -23.47 -13.46
CA ARG A 239 -1.96 -22.66 -12.46
C ARG A 239 -2.92 -22.02 -11.45
N ILE A 240 -2.42 -21.84 -10.24
CA ILE A 240 -3.14 -21.18 -9.16
C ILE A 240 -2.23 -20.12 -8.55
N LEU A 241 -2.70 -18.88 -8.55
CA LEU A 241 -2.11 -17.79 -7.78
C LEU A 241 -2.96 -17.59 -6.53
N LEU A 242 -2.35 -17.73 -5.35
CA LEU A 242 -2.99 -17.46 -4.06
C LEU A 242 -2.29 -16.30 -3.36
N ASP A 243 -2.96 -15.16 -3.30
CA ASP A 243 -2.54 -13.99 -2.53
C ASP A 243 -3.39 -13.86 -1.25
N ALA A 244 -3.23 -14.82 -0.36
CA ALA A 244 -4.04 -14.94 0.84
C ALA A 244 -3.92 -13.73 1.79
N PRO A 245 -4.99 -13.38 2.52
CA PRO A 245 -4.93 -12.39 3.59
C PRO A 245 -3.82 -12.73 4.58
N CYS A 246 -3.03 -11.72 4.94
CA CYS A 246 -1.91 -11.86 5.87
C CYS A 246 -1.91 -10.73 6.91
N SER A 247 -0.87 -10.68 7.76
CA SER A 247 -0.69 -9.60 8.75
C SER A 247 -0.52 -8.20 8.14
N ALA A 248 -0.33 -8.11 6.84
CA ALA A 248 -0.08 -6.87 6.10
C ALA A 248 1.10 -6.04 6.61
N THR A 249 2.02 -6.62 7.40
CA THR A 249 3.18 -5.90 7.94
C THR A 249 4.12 -5.38 6.85
N GLY A 250 4.12 -5.99 5.67
CA GLY A 250 4.86 -5.53 4.49
C GLY A 250 4.35 -4.20 3.90
N VAL A 251 3.14 -3.75 4.26
CA VAL A 251 2.55 -2.51 3.75
C VAL A 251 2.41 -1.41 4.84
N ILE A 252 3.02 -1.57 6.01
CA ILE A 252 3.04 -0.57 7.10
C ILE A 252 3.46 0.81 6.57
N ARG A 253 4.39 0.87 5.63
CA ARG A 253 4.85 2.10 4.99
C ARG A 253 3.71 2.89 4.32
N ARG A 254 2.67 2.20 3.82
CA ARG A 254 1.46 2.79 3.20
C ARG A 254 0.32 2.96 4.20
N HIS A 255 0.27 2.09 5.20
CA HIS A 255 -0.79 1.96 6.20
C HIS A 255 -0.16 1.83 7.59
N PRO A 256 0.37 2.93 8.16
CA PRO A 256 1.10 2.89 9.44
C PRO A 256 0.24 2.47 10.63
N ASP A 257 -1.09 2.59 10.53
CA ASP A 257 -2.06 2.13 11.51
C ASP A 257 -2.01 0.60 11.74
N ILE A 258 -1.59 -0.19 10.74
CA ILE A 258 -1.40 -1.63 10.86
C ILE A 258 -0.46 -1.96 12.03
N SER A 259 0.59 -1.18 12.24
CA SER A 259 1.52 -1.39 13.34
C SER A 259 0.86 -1.29 14.72
N GLY A 260 -0.17 -0.45 14.85
CA GLY A 260 -0.95 -0.29 16.08
C GLY A 260 -2.06 -1.33 16.27
N CYS A 261 -2.68 -1.77 15.18
CA CYS A 261 -3.84 -2.66 15.20
C CYS A 261 -3.46 -4.15 15.25
N ALA A 262 -2.29 -4.52 14.73
CA ALA A 262 -1.90 -5.91 14.53
C ALA A 262 -1.58 -6.69 15.81
N ALA A 263 -1.43 -6.03 16.96
CA ALA A 263 -1.01 -6.68 18.20
C ALA A 263 -2.00 -7.78 18.68
N ASN A 264 -3.29 -7.64 18.40
CA ASN A 264 -4.34 -8.51 18.95
C ASN A 264 -5.18 -9.26 17.91
N ALA A 265 -5.10 -8.92 16.63
CA ALA A 265 -6.06 -9.41 15.63
C ALA A 265 -5.45 -10.30 14.53
N ILE A 266 -4.13 -10.23 14.30
CA ILE A 266 -3.52 -10.78 13.10
C ILE A 266 -2.53 -11.92 13.41
N LEU A 267 -2.08 -12.06 14.65
CA LEU A 267 -1.09 -13.07 15.03
C LEU A 267 -1.64 -13.89 16.22
N PRO A 268 -2.21 -15.06 15.98
CA PRO A 268 -2.45 -16.01 17.07
C PRO A 268 -1.11 -16.34 17.75
N ASN A 269 -1.15 -16.50 19.05
CA ASN A 269 0.01 -16.85 19.90
C ASN A 269 0.69 -18.12 19.41
#